data_0a28f38ec62a3ccefbc900a912db6ba4
#
_entry.id   0a28f38ec62a3ccefbc900a912db6ba4
#
_cell.length_a   1.000
_cell.length_b   1.000
_cell.length_c   1.000
_cell.angle_alpha   90.00
_cell.angle_beta   90.00
_cell.angle_gamma   90.00
#
_symmetry.space_group_name_H-M   'P 1'
#
loop_
_entity.id
_entity.type
_entity.pdbx_description
1 polymer ?
#
loop_
_entity_poly.entity_id
_entity_poly.type
_entity_poly.pdbx_seq_one_letter_code
_entity_poly.pdbx_strand_id
1 'polypeptide(L)'
;MYYLPRPKDSAQGDEVAIASHSDRERLRFADFRFSRTPDGRCSAQVGLDWTDGSRASGSASGQSSPMVDLRVSAEATLRALDAYTNNAYGFELIGVKAVRAFDANIIIVSVSLKQGPGPQRLLGACLVEEDLVRGSALAVLNATNRVLGNFIATR
;
A
#
# COMPACT_ATOMS: atom_id res chain seq x y z
N MET A 1 34.58 -26.95 -0.85
CA MET A 1 34.55 -26.34 -0.79
C MET A 1 34.34 -25.63 -0.34
N TYR A 2 33.65 -25.39 -0.56
CA TYR A 2 33.56 -24.25 -0.18
C TYR A 2 33.21 -23.63 -0.09
N TYR A 3 32.99 -23.83 -0.17
CA TYR A 3 32.88 -22.80 0.04
C TYR A 3 32.58 -22.26 0.11
N LEU A 4 32.50 -22.36 0.11
CA LEU A 4 32.43 -21.51 0.27
C LEU A 4 32.26 -20.76 0.36
N PRO A 5 32.59 -20.71 0.44
CA PRO A 5 32.64 -19.85 0.52
C PRO A 5 32.30 -19.20 0.51
N ARG A 6 32.41 -19.03 0.47
CA ARG A 6 32.28 -18.28 0.44
C ARG A 6 32.19 -17.58 0.75
N PRO A 7 32.40 -17.41 0.83
CA PRO A 7 32.35 -16.62 0.95
C PRO A 7 32.15 -15.94 1.35
N LYS A 8 32.43 -15.93 1.29
CA LYS A 8 32.25 -15.12 1.70
C LYS A 8 32.11 -14.01 1.78
N ASP A 9 31.96 -14.15 2.44
CA ASP A 9 32.13 -12.73 2.38
C ASP A 9 31.19 -12.08 1.36
N SER A 10 31.22 -12.51 0.21
CA SER A 10 30.32 -12.01 -0.82
C SER A 10 28.87 -12.34 -0.51
N ALA A 11 28.65 -13.43 0.16
CA ALA A 11 27.28 -13.82 0.51
C ALA A 11 26.62 -12.77 1.42
N GLN A 12 27.37 -12.22 2.34
CA GLN A 12 26.82 -11.19 3.21
C GLN A 12 26.49 -9.93 2.42
N GLY A 13 27.34 -9.55 1.52
CA GLY A 13 27.08 -8.39 0.69
C GLY A 13 25.83 -8.56 -0.14
N ASP A 14 25.63 -9.77 -0.66
CA ASP A 14 24.48 -10.05 -1.49
C ASP A 14 23.18 -9.93 -0.71
N GLU A 15 23.15 -10.42 0.52
CA GLU A 15 21.94 -10.33 1.34
C GLU A 15 21.58 -8.88 1.62
N VAL A 16 22.54 -8.08 1.99
CA VAL A 16 22.31 -6.67 2.28
C VAL A 16 21.82 -5.96 1.02
N ALA A 17 22.42 -6.26 -0.11
CA ALA A 17 22.01 -5.63 -1.37
C ALA A 17 20.57 -5.98 -1.72
N ILE A 18 20.17 -7.23 -1.51
CA ILE A 18 18.79 -7.64 -1.82
C ILE A 18 17.80 -6.89 -0.95
N ALA A 19 18.06 -6.75 0.33
CA ALA A 19 17.16 -6.03 1.22
C ALA A 19 17.05 -4.56 0.82
N SER A 20 18.18 -3.93 0.50
CA SER A 20 18.19 -2.55 0.03
C SER A 20 17.40 -2.39 -1.25
N HIS A 21 17.58 -3.32 -2.16
CA HIS A 21 16.89 -3.26 -3.44
C HIS A 21 15.38 -3.35 -3.25
N SER A 22 14.94 -4.26 -2.40
CA SER A 22 13.53 -4.43 -2.10
C SER A 22 12.93 -3.14 -1.50
N ASP A 23 13.65 -2.51 -0.58
CA ASP A 23 13.22 -1.26 0.00
C ASP A 23 13.12 -0.16 -1.03
N ARG A 24 14.06 -0.11 -1.96
CA ARG A 24 14.07 0.93 -2.99
C ARG A 24 12.93 0.78 -3.98
N GLU A 25 12.36 -0.40 -4.08
CA GLU A 25 11.29 -0.64 -5.03
C GLU A 25 9.91 -0.46 -4.44
N ARG A 26 9.82 0.01 -3.21
CA ARG A 26 8.54 0.20 -2.55
C ARG A 26 8.26 1.67 -2.31
N LEU A 27 6.99 2.02 -2.46
CA LEU A 27 6.53 3.31 -2.03
C LEU A 27 6.51 3.34 -0.50
N ARG A 28 6.95 4.44 0.05
CA ARG A 28 6.92 4.63 1.48
C ARG A 28 5.68 5.38 1.90
N PHE A 29 5.10 4.93 2.98
CA PHE A 29 3.96 5.57 3.60
C PHE A 29 4.50 6.74 4.41
N ALA A 30 4.55 7.90 3.78
CA ALA A 30 5.26 9.05 4.37
C ALA A 30 4.40 9.84 5.32
N ASP A 31 3.10 9.92 5.04
CA ASP A 31 2.20 10.75 5.82
C ASP A 31 0.81 10.14 5.77
N PHE A 32 0.16 10.13 6.92
CA PHE A 32 -1.21 9.64 7.01
C PHE A 32 -1.96 10.46 8.03
N ARG A 33 -3.07 11.04 7.62
CA ARG A 33 -3.93 11.81 8.51
C ARG A 33 -5.36 11.37 8.34
N PHE A 34 -6.00 11.09 9.46
CA PHE A 34 -7.41 10.74 9.46
C PHE A 34 -8.10 11.60 10.52
N SER A 35 -9.21 12.21 10.15
CA SER A 35 -9.92 13.08 11.06
C SER A 35 -11.42 12.91 10.91
N ARG A 36 -12.12 13.20 11.98
CA ARG A 36 -13.57 13.24 12.00
C ARG A 36 -14.01 14.65 12.42
N THR A 37 -15.05 15.12 11.79
CA THR A 37 -15.61 16.43 12.13
C THR A 37 -16.83 16.24 13.03
N PRO A 38 -17.23 17.31 13.76
CA PRO A 38 -18.37 17.18 14.67
C PRO A 38 -19.69 16.83 13.99
N ASP A 39 -19.80 17.10 12.68
CA ASP A 39 -21.01 16.78 11.94
C ASP A 39 -21.05 15.32 11.47
N GLY A 40 -20.10 14.49 11.89
CA GLY A 40 -20.11 13.08 11.57
C GLY A 40 -19.42 12.69 10.29
N ARG A 41 -18.70 13.60 9.66
CA ARG A 41 -17.94 13.26 8.45
C ARG A 41 -16.51 12.89 8.82
N CYS A 42 -15.89 12.12 7.94
CA CYS A 42 -14.48 11.75 8.11
C CYS A 42 -13.72 12.04 6.83
N SER A 43 -12.43 12.23 6.98
CA SER A 43 -11.54 12.42 5.84
C SER A 43 -10.19 11.77 6.11
N ALA A 44 -9.56 11.29 5.05
CA ALA A 44 -8.23 10.73 5.11
C ALA A 44 -7.35 11.41 4.08
N GLN A 45 -6.10 11.58 4.43
CA GLN A 45 -5.10 12.17 3.55
C GLN A 45 -3.85 11.30 3.63
N VAL A 46 -3.35 10.87 2.48
CA VAL A 46 -2.22 9.94 2.41
C VAL A 46 -1.14 10.57 1.55
N GLY A 47 0.09 10.54 2.06
CA GLY A 47 1.27 10.95 1.32
C GLY A 47 2.18 9.78 1.12
N LEU A 48 2.67 9.61 -0.10
CA LEU A 48 3.56 8.51 -0.45
C LEU A 48 4.85 9.08 -1.03
N ASP A 49 5.97 8.53 -0.61
CA ASP A 49 7.29 8.87 -1.13
C ASP A 49 7.87 7.67 -1.83
N TRP A 50 8.51 7.91 -2.95
CA TRP A 50 9.32 6.91 -3.61
C TRP A 50 10.79 7.20 -3.34
N THR A 51 11.63 6.19 -3.51
CA THR A 51 13.06 6.32 -3.18
C THR A 51 13.81 7.31 -4.04
N ASP A 52 13.27 7.68 -5.19
CA ASP A 52 13.90 8.68 -6.05
C ASP A 52 13.53 10.12 -5.66
N GLY A 53 12.80 10.29 -4.57
CA GLY A 53 12.36 11.60 -4.13
C GLY A 53 11.00 12.02 -4.63
N SER A 54 10.38 11.23 -5.50
CA SER A 54 9.03 11.52 -5.98
C SER A 54 8.03 11.45 -4.84
N ARG A 55 7.01 12.30 -4.92
CA ARG A 55 5.97 12.38 -3.91
C ARG A 55 4.62 12.41 -4.58
N ALA A 56 3.64 11.79 -3.92
CA ALA A 56 2.27 11.85 -4.38
C ALA A 56 1.35 11.83 -3.17
N SER A 57 0.19 12.43 -3.31
CA SER A 57 -0.78 12.45 -2.22
C SER A 57 -2.17 12.21 -2.77
N GLY A 58 -3.04 11.74 -1.89
CA GLY A 58 -4.43 11.52 -2.21
C GLY A 58 -5.29 11.74 -0.99
N SER A 59 -6.55 12.05 -1.23
CA SER A 59 -7.48 12.28 -0.13
C SER A 59 -8.85 11.74 -0.51
N ALA A 60 -9.64 11.44 0.52
CA ALA A 60 -11.01 10.98 0.37
C ALA A 60 -11.79 11.34 1.62
N SER A 61 -13.10 11.41 1.50
CA SER A 61 -13.95 11.75 2.64
C SER A 61 -15.29 11.04 2.50
N GLY A 62 -16.03 10.99 3.60
CA GLY A 62 -17.34 10.36 3.60
C GLY A 62 -18.05 10.56 4.94
N GLN A 63 -19.23 9.97 5.04
CA GLN A 63 -19.98 9.95 6.29
C GLN A 63 -19.38 8.89 7.18
N SER A 64 -18.89 9.27 8.37
CA SER A 64 -18.13 8.38 9.22
C SER A 64 -18.96 7.21 9.75
N SER A 65 -18.41 6.04 9.65
CA SER A 65 -18.87 4.81 10.28
C SER A 65 -17.68 3.87 10.28
N PRO A 66 -17.70 2.79 11.07
CA PRO A 66 -16.52 1.91 11.06
C PRO A 66 -16.11 1.42 9.68
N MET A 67 -17.09 1.06 8.83
CA MET A 67 -16.79 0.58 7.49
C MET A 67 -16.35 1.71 6.57
N VAL A 68 -17.00 2.85 6.63
CA VAL A 68 -16.66 4.00 5.77
C VAL A 68 -15.29 4.54 6.12
N ASP A 69 -14.93 4.55 7.41
CA ASP A 69 -13.59 5.00 7.81
C ASP A 69 -12.51 4.18 7.12
N LEU A 70 -12.69 2.86 7.05
CA LEU A 70 -11.73 1.99 6.37
C LEU A 70 -11.72 2.26 4.87
N ARG A 71 -12.89 2.42 4.26
CA ARG A 71 -12.97 2.70 2.83
C ARG A 71 -12.34 4.02 2.46
N VAL A 72 -12.57 5.04 3.27
CA VAL A 72 -12.03 6.37 3.00
C VAL A 72 -10.50 6.33 3.05
N SER A 73 -9.94 5.61 4.01
CA SER A 73 -8.49 5.45 4.10
C SER A 73 -7.94 4.72 2.89
N ALA A 74 -8.60 3.63 2.49
CA ALA A 74 -8.16 2.85 1.32
C ALA A 74 -8.26 3.68 0.04
N GLU A 75 -9.35 4.43 -0.13
CA GLU A 75 -9.54 5.24 -1.32
C GLU A 75 -8.53 6.36 -1.40
N ALA A 76 -8.21 7.00 -0.26
CA ALA A 76 -7.19 8.04 -0.25
C ALA A 76 -5.85 7.48 -0.69
N THR A 77 -5.52 6.27 -0.24
CA THR A 77 -4.28 5.61 -0.63
C THR A 77 -4.26 5.32 -2.13
N LEU A 78 -5.37 4.82 -2.68
CA LEU A 78 -5.44 4.55 -4.12
C LEU A 78 -5.33 5.82 -4.93
N ARG A 79 -5.91 6.92 -4.47
CA ARG A 79 -5.77 8.19 -5.17
C ARG A 79 -4.34 8.69 -5.16
N ALA A 80 -3.61 8.47 -4.06
CA ALA A 80 -2.19 8.79 -4.03
C ALA A 80 -1.40 7.96 -5.03
N LEU A 81 -1.74 6.67 -5.14
CA LEU A 81 -1.08 5.79 -6.10
C LEU A 81 -1.42 6.18 -7.55
N ASP A 82 -2.67 6.54 -7.80
CA ASP A 82 -3.05 7.02 -9.13
C ASP A 82 -2.29 8.30 -9.49
N ALA A 83 -2.14 9.19 -8.53
CA ALA A 83 -1.38 10.43 -8.77
C ALA A 83 0.09 10.12 -9.07
N TYR A 84 0.67 9.17 -8.33
CA TYR A 84 2.06 8.81 -8.56
C TYR A 84 2.27 8.19 -9.94
N THR A 85 1.33 7.36 -10.39
CA THR A 85 1.47 6.62 -11.65
C THR A 85 0.79 7.31 -12.82
N ASN A 86 0.27 8.52 -12.63
CA ASN A 86 -0.48 9.26 -13.65
C ASN A 86 -1.63 8.42 -14.22
N ASN A 87 -2.33 7.71 -13.34
CA ASN A 87 -3.46 6.85 -13.69
C ASN A 87 -3.09 5.73 -14.66
N ALA A 88 -1.83 5.28 -14.60
CA ALA A 88 -1.37 4.25 -15.53
C ALA A 88 -2.13 2.93 -15.33
N TYR A 89 -2.60 2.65 -14.12
CA TYR A 89 -3.26 1.38 -13.81
C TYR A 89 -4.76 1.50 -13.63
N GLY A 90 -5.26 2.69 -13.31
CA GLY A 90 -6.68 2.86 -13.07
C GLY A 90 -7.16 2.03 -11.90
N PHE A 91 -6.60 2.25 -10.72
CA PHE A 91 -6.98 1.51 -9.53
C PHE A 91 -8.41 1.82 -9.09
N GLU A 92 -9.13 0.80 -8.70
CA GLU A 92 -10.47 0.96 -8.17
C GLU A 92 -10.64 0.06 -6.96
N LEU A 93 -11.14 0.64 -5.86
CA LEU A 93 -11.41 -0.14 -4.65
C LEU A 93 -12.67 -0.95 -4.83
N ILE A 94 -12.53 -2.28 -4.74
CA ILE A 94 -13.68 -3.17 -4.79
C ILE A 94 -14.28 -3.31 -3.40
N GLY A 95 -13.43 -3.47 -2.39
CA GLY A 95 -13.92 -3.58 -1.04
C GLY A 95 -12.82 -3.61 -0.02
N VAL A 96 -13.19 -3.37 1.23
CA VAL A 96 -12.30 -3.48 2.37
C VAL A 96 -13.08 -4.15 3.49
N LYS A 97 -12.39 -4.98 4.25
CA LYS A 97 -13.04 -5.73 5.32
C LYS A 97 -12.08 -5.94 6.46
N ALA A 98 -12.61 -5.79 7.68
CA ALA A 98 -11.86 -6.12 8.89
C ALA A 98 -12.32 -7.49 9.35
N VAL A 99 -11.36 -8.38 9.57
CA VAL A 99 -11.63 -9.76 9.97
C VAL A 99 -10.82 -10.05 11.22
N ARG A 100 -11.44 -10.73 12.16
CA ARG A 100 -10.73 -11.18 13.34
C ARG A 100 -10.31 -12.63 13.18
N ALA A 101 -8.99 -12.86 13.28
CA ALA A 101 -8.43 -14.21 13.14
C ALA A 101 -7.13 -14.25 13.92
N PHE A 102 -6.83 -15.42 14.50
CA PHE A 102 -5.58 -15.63 15.24
C PHE A 102 -5.39 -14.59 16.34
N ASP A 103 -6.50 -14.23 16.99
CA ASP A 103 -6.51 -13.22 18.08
C ASP A 103 -6.00 -11.87 17.63
N ALA A 104 -6.17 -11.55 16.34
CA ALA A 104 -5.73 -10.28 15.81
C ALA A 104 -6.76 -9.77 14.81
N ASN A 105 -6.68 -8.48 14.52
CA ASN A 105 -7.48 -7.87 13.47
C ASN A 105 -6.69 -7.87 12.19
N ILE A 106 -7.33 -8.28 11.10
CA ILE A 106 -6.72 -8.31 9.77
C ILE A 106 -7.59 -7.47 8.86
N ILE A 107 -6.98 -6.50 8.21
CA ILE A 107 -7.67 -5.72 7.17
C ILE A 107 -7.36 -6.36 5.84
N ILE A 108 -8.41 -6.64 5.07
CA ILE A 108 -8.28 -7.23 3.73
C ILE A 108 -8.88 -6.25 2.74
N VAL A 109 -8.15 -5.95 1.66
CA VAL A 109 -8.65 -5.09 0.61
C VAL A 109 -8.62 -5.83 -0.72
N SER A 110 -9.59 -5.50 -1.57
CA SER A 110 -9.65 -5.97 -2.94
C SER A 110 -9.63 -4.76 -3.86
N VAL A 111 -8.72 -4.75 -4.81
CA VAL A 111 -8.50 -3.64 -5.72
C VAL A 111 -8.53 -4.18 -7.13
N SER A 112 -9.16 -3.43 -8.03
CA SER A 112 -9.23 -3.78 -9.44
C SER A 112 -8.34 -2.85 -10.24
N LEU A 113 -7.69 -3.41 -11.27
CA LEU A 113 -6.95 -2.64 -12.26
C LEU A 113 -7.79 -2.54 -13.50
N LYS A 114 -7.97 -1.33 -14.02
CA LYS A 114 -8.76 -1.11 -15.22
C LYS A 114 -7.92 -1.04 -16.48
N GLN A 115 -6.64 -0.73 -16.35
CA GLN A 115 -5.73 -0.63 -17.49
C GLN A 115 -5.01 -1.95 -17.68
N GLY A 116 -4.70 -2.28 -18.94
CA GLY A 116 -3.97 -3.49 -19.24
C GLY A 116 -4.77 -4.46 -20.07
N PRO A 117 -4.23 -5.67 -20.28
CA PRO A 117 -4.85 -6.64 -21.21
C PRO A 117 -6.14 -7.27 -20.71
N GLY A 118 -6.57 -6.97 -19.52
CA GLY A 118 -7.84 -7.47 -19.01
C GLY A 118 -8.00 -7.07 -17.56
N PRO A 119 -9.22 -7.23 -17.02
CA PRO A 119 -9.43 -6.88 -15.62
C PRO A 119 -8.55 -7.76 -14.73
N GLN A 120 -7.89 -7.13 -13.79
CA GLN A 120 -7.03 -7.82 -12.86
C GLN A 120 -7.41 -7.42 -11.46
N ARG A 121 -7.51 -8.39 -10.58
CA ARG A 121 -7.86 -8.14 -9.18
C ARG A 121 -6.68 -8.39 -8.29
N LEU A 122 -6.44 -7.47 -7.38
CA LEU A 122 -5.36 -7.55 -6.42
C LEU A 122 -5.94 -7.67 -5.02
N LEU A 123 -5.30 -8.48 -4.21
CA LEU A 123 -5.67 -8.61 -2.81
C LEU A 123 -4.50 -8.21 -1.94
N GLY A 124 -4.80 -7.51 -0.87
CA GLY A 124 -3.80 -7.15 0.11
C GLY A 124 -4.36 -7.29 1.50
N ALA A 125 -3.48 -7.46 2.46
CA ALA A 125 -3.87 -7.62 3.85
C ALA A 125 -2.85 -6.99 4.76
N CYS A 126 -3.31 -6.61 5.95
CA CYS A 126 -2.44 -6.04 6.97
C CYS A 126 -2.92 -6.50 8.33
N LEU A 127 -1.99 -7.03 9.12
CA LEU A 127 -2.26 -7.37 10.51
C LEU A 127 -2.22 -6.10 11.33
N VAL A 128 -3.26 -5.86 12.13
CA VAL A 128 -3.42 -4.59 12.84
C VAL A 128 -3.66 -4.86 14.31
N GLU A 129 -2.93 -4.16 15.15
CA GLU A 129 -3.16 -4.26 16.57
C GLU A 129 -4.05 -3.15 17.11
N GLU A 130 -3.85 -1.92 16.65
CA GLU A 130 -4.59 -0.79 17.23
C GLU A 130 -5.29 0.08 16.19
N ASP A 131 -4.59 0.50 15.14
CA ASP A 131 -5.11 1.50 14.21
C ASP A 131 -5.65 0.83 12.94
N LEU A 132 -6.93 0.48 12.97
CA LEU A 132 -7.56 -0.19 11.84
C LEU A 132 -7.60 0.69 10.59
N VAL A 133 -7.79 1.99 10.78
CA VAL A 133 -7.91 2.91 9.65
C VAL A 133 -6.57 3.00 8.92
N ARG A 134 -5.50 3.15 9.66
CA ARG A 134 -4.17 3.15 9.06
C ARG A 134 -3.84 1.81 8.43
N GLY A 135 -4.29 0.73 9.06
CA GLY A 135 -4.11 -0.62 8.52
C GLY A 135 -4.75 -0.80 7.16
N SER A 136 -5.87 -0.13 6.91
CA SER A 136 -6.52 -0.17 5.61
C SER A 136 -5.61 0.41 4.52
N ALA A 137 -4.94 1.53 4.79
CA ALA A 137 -3.99 2.11 3.85
C ALA A 137 -2.82 1.16 3.60
N LEU A 138 -2.30 0.55 4.65
CA LEU A 138 -1.19 -0.40 4.50
C LEU A 138 -1.59 -1.63 3.70
N ALA A 139 -2.82 -2.10 3.87
CA ALA A 139 -3.31 -3.23 3.09
C ALA A 139 -3.37 -2.90 1.60
N VAL A 140 -3.75 -1.67 1.25
CA VAL A 140 -3.74 -1.22 -0.14
C VAL A 140 -2.32 -1.25 -0.70
N LEU A 141 -1.35 -0.76 0.07
CA LEU A 141 0.04 -0.77 -0.39
C LEU A 141 0.53 -2.20 -0.60
N ASN A 142 0.17 -3.12 0.29
CA ASN A 142 0.51 -4.53 0.10
C ASN A 142 -0.10 -5.11 -1.17
N ALA A 143 -1.35 -4.74 -1.46
CA ALA A 143 -2.03 -5.24 -2.65
C ALA A 143 -1.35 -4.78 -3.93
N THR A 144 -0.79 -3.57 -3.94
CA THR A 144 -0.31 -2.94 -5.16
C THR A 144 1.20 -3.02 -5.34
N ASN A 145 1.93 -3.48 -4.35
CA ASN A 145 3.40 -3.50 -4.39
C ASN A 145 3.95 -4.19 -5.63
N ARG A 146 3.38 -5.32 -5.99
CA ARG A 146 3.88 -6.11 -7.10
C ARG A 146 3.74 -5.36 -8.42
N VAL A 147 2.58 -4.74 -8.59
CA VAL A 147 2.30 -3.98 -9.81
C VAL A 147 3.20 -2.75 -9.89
N LEU A 148 3.38 -2.07 -8.76
CA LEU A 148 4.23 -0.89 -8.73
C LEU A 148 5.69 -1.22 -8.98
N GLY A 149 6.15 -2.40 -8.53
CA GLY A 149 7.50 -2.86 -8.86
C GLY A 149 7.65 -3.05 -10.35
N ASN A 150 6.67 -3.67 -10.99
CA ASN A 150 6.69 -3.83 -12.44
C ASN A 150 6.69 -2.48 -13.15
N PHE A 151 5.90 -1.54 -12.67
CA PHE A 151 5.83 -0.21 -13.26
C PHE A 151 7.20 0.47 -13.21
N ILE A 152 7.87 0.37 -12.07
CA ILE A 152 9.18 0.97 -11.92
C ILE A 152 10.19 0.31 -12.85
N ALA A 153 10.13 -1.01 -12.98
CA ALA A 153 11.09 -1.74 -13.80
C ALA A 153 10.99 -1.40 -15.28
N THR A 154 9.81 -0.97 -15.73
CA THR A 154 9.62 -0.65 -17.15
C THR A 154 9.90 0.81 -17.48
N ARG A 155 10.14 1.64 -16.47
CA ARG A 155 10.43 3.05 -16.71
C ARG A 155 11.90 3.24 -17.03
#